data_37b6cf083116de21e91f60e0d7f1a18a
#
_entry.id   37b6cf083116de21e91f60e0d7f1a18a
#
_cell.length_a   1.000
_cell.length_b   1.000
_cell.length_c   1.000
_cell.angle_alpha   90.00
_cell.angle_beta   90.00
_cell.angle_gamma   90.00
#
_symmetry.space_group_name_H-M   'P 1'
#
loop_
_entity.id
_entity.type
_entity.pdbx_description
1 polymer ?
#
loop_
_entity_poly.entity_id
_entity_poly.type
_entity_poly.pdbx_seq_one_letter_code
_entity_poly.pdbx_strand_id
1 'polypeptide(L)'
;MSTTGERVNSSRAGILAVLGAAFCFGTTGTTQQLGVPDISPVAVASARLLCGALFLFIFAYLLERRNSGYRMPRTDLFIAGCGIAIYQLTFFSAVDSTGIAIATVTALGTAPTFSAIVAYLILRETPLLNWYIGTSVTIIGIVLVGTANGVEGFNFFGIVLASIAGLGFAIFNVICRKSLEKGASDIWVTAQTFGVAALFSAPFLFAESPIWLTT
;
A
#
# COMPACT_ATOMS: atom_id res chain seq x y z
N MET A 1 16.21 29.54 16.69
CA MET A 1 17.19 29.21 15.65
C MET A 1 17.35 27.68 15.63
N SER A 2 16.50 26.97 14.90
CA SER A 2 16.65 25.51 14.68
C SER A 2 17.77 25.32 13.68
N THR A 3 18.82 24.64 14.07
CA THR A 3 20.06 24.54 13.33
C THR A 3 19.87 23.72 12.04
N THR A 4 20.45 24.18 10.95
CA THR A 4 20.46 23.51 9.62
C THR A 4 20.87 22.02 9.74
N GLY A 5 21.66 21.65 10.75
CA GLY A 5 22.09 20.28 11.02
C GLY A 5 20.99 19.32 11.46
N GLU A 6 20.00 19.77 12.22
CA GLU A 6 18.88 18.91 12.66
C GLU A 6 17.93 18.56 11.50
N ARG A 7 17.68 19.51 10.58
CA ARG A 7 16.88 19.25 9.37
C ARG A 7 17.55 18.29 8.41
N VAL A 8 18.88 18.37 8.26
CA VAL A 8 19.64 17.47 7.38
C VAL A 8 19.67 16.05 7.96
N ASN A 9 19.81 15.89 9.28
CA ASN A 9 19.78 14.58 9.93
C ASN A 9 18.39 13.94 9.87
N SER A 10 17.32 14.70 10.07
CA SER A 10 15.94 14.24 9.92
C SER A 10 15.65 13.80 8.47
N SER A 11 16.13 14.52 7.48
CA SER A 11 15.96 14.16 6.07
C SER A 11 16.71 12.86 5.70
N ARG A 12 17.94 12.66 6.21
CA ARG A 12 18.72 11.43 5.97
C ARG A 12 18.07 10.20 6.64
N ALA A 13 17.59 10.34 7.88
CA ALA A 13 16.87 9.28 8.57
C ALA A 13 15.57 8.90 7.80
N GLY A 14 14.84 9.87 7.28
CA GLY A 14 13.67 9.63 6.44
C GLY A 14 14.01 8.87 5.14
N ILE A 15 15.08 9.24 4.46
CA ILE A 15 15.54 8.55 3.24
C ILE A 15 15.90 7.09 3.57
N LEU A 16 16.66 6.85 4.63
CA LEU A 16 17.03 5.50 5.05
C LEU A 16 15.81 4.65 5.43
N ALA A 17 14.83 5.24 6.11
CA ALA A 17 13.59 4.57 6.46
C ALA A 17 12.78 4.18 5.20
N VAL A 18 12.70 5.07 4.20
CA VAL A 18 12.03 4.78 2.92
C VAL A 18 12.75 3.68 2.15
N LEU A 19 14.09 3.71 2.09
CA LEU A 19 14.88 2.67 1.44
C LEU A 19 14.71 1.32 2.14
N GLY A 20 14.72 1.30 3.46
CA GLY A 20 14.45 0.09 4.26
C GLY A 20 13.06 -0.47 4.02
N ALA A 21 12.05 0.39 3.99
CA ALA A 21 10.67 0.01 3.68
C ALA A 21 10.54 -0.54 2.26
N ALA A 22 11.19 0.10 1.27
CA ALA A 22 11.20 -0.37 -0.11
C ALA A 22 11.88 -1.74 -0.26
N PHE A 23 12.98 -1.97 0.46
CA PHE A 23 13.64 -3.27 0.51
C PHE A 23 12.72 -4.35 1.10
N CYS A 24 12.12 -4.09 2.26
CA CYS A 24 11.18 -5.01 2.89
C CYS A 24 9.96 -5.27 1.98
N PHE A 25 9.46 -4.25 1.30
CA PHE A 25 8.36 -4.39 0.35
C PHE A 25 8.77 -5.25 -0.86
N GLY A 26 9.97 -5.05 -1.40
CA GLY A 26 10.49 -5.80 -2.55
C GLY A 26 10.64 -7.30 -2.28
N THR A 27 10.93 -7.70 -1.03
CA THR A 27 11.04 -9.13 -0.66
C THR A 27 9.67 -9.81 -0.47
N THR A 28 8.59 -9.03 -0.36
CA THR A 28 7.25 -9.53 -0.02
C THR A 28 6.71 -10.58 -0.99
N GLY A 29 6.77 -10.30 -2.30
CA GLY A 29 6.25 -11.22 -3.31
C GLY A 29 7.09 -12.50 -3.41
N THR A 30 8.41 -12.37 -3.29
CA THR A 30 9.33 -13.53 -3.30
C THR A 30 9.10 -14.44 -2.10
N THR A 31 8.92 -13.86 -0.90
CA THR A 31 8.63 -14.63 0.31
C THR A 31 7.29 -15.36 0.24
N GLN A 32 6.29 -14.78 -0.42
CA GLN A 32 5.01 -15.45 -0.66
C GLN A 32 5.18 -16.67 -1.56
N GLN A 33 5.85 -16.53 -2.69
CA GLN A 33 6.03 -17.64 -3.63
C GLN A 33 6.91 -18.79 -3.07
N LEU A 34 7.92 -18.46 -2.30
CA LEU A 34 8.84 -19.47 -1.74
C LEU A 34 8.35 -20.05 -0.42
N GLY A 35 7.62 -19.29 0.37
CA GLY A 35 7.26 -19.68 1.73
C GLY A 35 5.95 -20.46 1.85
N VAL A 36 4.95 -20.12 1.07
CA VAL A 36 3.58 -20.66 1.22
C VAL A 36 2.87 -20.79 -0.13
N PRO A 37 3.40 -21.59 -1.06
CA PRO A 37 2.85 -21.69 -2.42
C PRO A 37 1.42 -22.26 -2.45
N ASP A 38 1.02 -23.05 -1.45
CA ASP A 38 -0.26 -23.73 -1.38
C ASP A 38 -1.34 -22.94 -0.63
N ILE A 39 -1.00 -21.76 -0.09
CA ILE A 39 -1.95 -20.91 0.63
C ILE A 39 -2.50 -19.83 -0.33
N SER A 40 -3.82 -19.60 -0.26
CA SER A 40 -4.43 -18.61 -1.12
C SER A 40 -3.85 -17.21 -0.92
N PRO A 41 -3.69 -16.46 -2.03
CA PRO A 41 -3.20 -15.08 -1.98
C PRO A 41 -4.01 -14.17 -1.05
N VAL A 42 -5.31 -14.41 -0.97
CA VAL A 42 -6.25 -13.64 -0.14
C VAL A 42 -6.04 -13.92 1.35
N ALA A 43 -5.77 -15.19 1.72
CA ALA A 43 -5.46 -15.56 3.10
C ALA A 43 -4.12 -14.95 3.55
N VAL A 44 -3.10 -15.00 2.69
CA VAL A 44 -1.79 -14.35 2.95
C VAL A 44 -1.95 -12.84 3.14
N ALA A 45 -2.71 -12.18 2.25
CA ALA A 45 -2.98 -10.75 2.36
C ALA A 45 -3.68 -10.39 3.67
N SER A 46 -4.69 -11.19 4.07
CA SER A 46 -5.45 -10.99 5.30
C SER A 46 -4.61 -11.20 6.56
N ALA A 47 -3.81 -12.27 6.60
CA ALA A 47 -2.89 -12.54 7.71
C ALA A 47 -1.87 -11.39 7.87
N ARG A 48 -1.32 -10.88 6.76
CA ARG A 48 -0.39 -9.74 6.77
C ARG A 48 -1.02 -8.47 7.31
N LEU A 49 -2.26 -8.17 6.91
CA LEU A 49 -2.98 -7.01 7.43
C LEU A 49 -3.23 -7.11 8.94
N LEU A 50 -3.63 -8.29 9.43
CA LEU A 50 -3.86 -8.53 10.86
C LEU A 50 -2.56 -8.39 11.67
N CYS A 51 -1.49 -9.07 11.26
CA CYS A 51 -0.20 -8.98 11.93
C CYS A 51 0.36 -7.56 11.85
N GLY A 52 0.31 -6.93 10.66
CA GLY A 52 0.79 -5.56 10.46
C GLY A 52 0.03 -4.54 11.30
N ALA A 53 -1.30 -4.64 11.37
CA ALA A 53 -2.12 -3.79 12.22
C ALA A 53 -1.78 -3.96 13.70
N LEU A 54 -1.64 -5.20 14.17
CA LEU A 54 -1.25 -5.49 15.56
C LEU A 54 0.10 -4.85 15.91
N PHE A 55 1.12 -5.05 15.07
CA PHE A 55 2.44 -4.44 15.26
C PHE A 55 2.37 -2.91 15.25
N LEU A 56 1.62 -2.32 14.32
CA LEU A 56 1.46 -0.87 14.23
C LEU A 56 0.76 -0.30 15.47
N PHE A 57 -0.27 -0.97 16.01
CA PHE A 57 -0.93 -0.54 17.24
C PHE A 57 0.01 -0.64 18.46
N ILE A 58 0.77 -1.73 18.59
CA ILE A 58 1.77 -1.88 19.66
C ILE A 58 2.81 -0.77 19.54
N PHE A 59 3.31 -0.51 18.34
CA PHE A 59 4.32 0.50 18.08
C PHE A 59 3.79 1.92 18.34
N ALA A 60 2.56 2.22 17.91
CA ALA A 60 1.89 3.48 18.20
C ALA A 60 1.73 3.70 19.72
N TYR A 61 1.33 2.66 20.46
CA TYR A 61 1.18 2.74 21.90
C TYR A 61 2.51 2.94 22.63
N LEU A 62 3.59 2.28 22.17
CA LEU A 62 4.91 2.40 22.81
C LEU A 62 5.57 3.75 22.54
N LEU A 63 5.45 4.30 21.34
CA LEU A 63 6.07 5.56 20.96
C LEU A 63 5.23 6.78 21.33
N GLU A 64 3.94 6.69 21.14
CA GLU A 64 3.00 7.77 21.43
C GLU A 64 1.87 7.25 22.30
N ARG A 65 2.06 7.19 23.61
CA ARG A 65 1.06 6.69 24.57
C ARG A 65 -0.31 7.34 24.43
N ARG A 66 -0.40 8.50 23.79
CA ARG A 66 -1.64 9.22 23.56
C ARG A 66 -1.62 9.88 22.20
N ASN A 67 -2.63 9.59 21.39
CA ASN A 67 -2.89 10.35 20.16
C ASN A 67 -3.28 11.78 20.52
N SER A 68 -2.30 12.69 20.58
CA SER A 68 -2.44 14.06 21.03
C SER A 68 -2.74 15.06 19.91
N GLY A 69 -2.71 14.60 18.65
CA GLY A 69 -2.93 15.42 17.48
C GLY A 69 -4.38 15.44 16.98
N TYR A 70 -4.54 15.94 15.76
CA TYR A 70 -5.79 15.89 15.02
C TYR A 70 -6.27 14.43 14.86
N ARG A 71 -7.54 14.20 15.14
CA ARG A 71 -8.14 12.87 14.95
C ARG A 71 -8.77 12.77 13.58
N MET A 72 -8.36 11.77 12.83
CA MET A 72 -8.94 11.46 11.53
C MET A 72 -10.46 11.22 11.65
N PRO A 73 -11.30 11.85 10.81
CA PRO A 73 -12.74 11.59 10.79
C PRO A 73 -13.03 10.11 10.51
N ARG A 74 -14.09 9.58 11.12
CA ARG A 74 -14.45 8.16 10.94
C ARG A 74 -14.71 7.79 9.48
N THR A 75 -15.28 8.69 8.70
CA THR A 75 -15.50 8.50 7.26
C THR A 75 -14.19 8.41 6.49
N ASP A 76 -13.23 9.30 6.75
CA ASP A 76 -11.92 9.28 6.12
C ASP A 76 -11.15 8.00 6.52
N LEU A 77 -11.23 7.61 7.80
CA LEU A 77 -10.64 6.38 8.32
C LEU A 77 -11.21 5.14 7.63
N PHE A 78 -12.54 5.08 7.47
CA PHE A 78 -13.21 3.97 6.80
C PHE A 78 -12.80 3.89 5.33
N ILE A 79 -12.82 5.00 4.59
CA ILE A 79 -12.45 5.05 3.17
C ILE A 79 -10.98 4.68 2.98
N ALA A 80 -10.08 5.20 3.80
CA ALA A 80 -8.65 4.86 3.73
C ALA A 80 -8.40 3.38 4.09
N GLY A 81 -9.09 2.85 5.11
CA GLY A 81 -9.00 1.44 5.49
C GLY A 81 -9.54 0.50 4.41
N CYS A 82 -10.67 0.84 3.77
CA CYS A 82 -11.16 0.12 2.60
C CYS A 82 -10.15 0.19 1.44
N GLY A 83 -9.54 1.36 1.20
CA GLY A 83 -8.52 1.53 0.17
C GLY A 83 -7.34 0.58 0.36
N ILE A 84 -6.80 0.46 1.57
CA ILE A 84 -5.67 -0.44 1.84
C ILE A 84 -6.10 -1.92 1.84
N ALA A 85 -7.32 -2.25 2.25
CA ALA A 85 -7.85 -3.60 2.14
C ALA A 85 -7.99 -4.04 0.67
N ILE A 86 -8.61 -3.21 -0.17
CA ILE A 86 -8.70 -3.44 -1.62
C ILE A 86 -7.31 -3.59 -2.22
N TYR A 87 -6.39 -2.66 -1.90
CA TYR A 87 -5.01 -2.75 -2.36
C TYR A 87 -4.39 -4.11 -2.05
N GLN A 88 -4.43 -4.55 -0.81
CA GLN A 88 -3.78 -5.80 -0.40
C GLN A 88 -4.41 -7.03 -1.07
N LEU A 89 -5.74 -7.13 -1.04
CA LEU A 89 -6.44 -8.29 -1.58
C LEU A 89 -6.24 -8.40 -3.10
N THR A 90 -6.41 -7.30 -3.84
CA THR A 90 -6.27 -7.31 -5.30
C THR A 90 -4.82 -7.40 -5.76
N PHE A 91 -3.86 -6.83 -5.00
CA PHE A 91 -2.44 -6.95 -5.31
C PHE A 91 -1.96 -8.40 -5.25
N PHE A 92 -2.28 -9.12 -4.17
CA PHE A 92 -1.85 -10.51 -4.03
C PHE A 92 -2.54 -11.43 -5.04
N SER A 93 -3.81 -11.19 -5.36
CA SER A 93 -4.50 -11.90 -6.43
C SER A 93 -3.91 -11.59 -7.82
N ALA A 94 -3.44 -10.35 -8.04
CA ALA A 94 -2.73 -10.00 -9.27
C ALA A 94 -1.38 -10.70 -9.37
N VAL A 95 -0.62 -10.78 -8.26
CA VAL A 95 0.67 -11.50 -8.23
C VAL A 95 0.48 -12.98 -8.61
N ASP A 96 -0.56 -13.61 -8.10
CA ASP A 96 -0.90 -14.99 -8.44
C ASP A 96 -1.26 -15.15 -9.93
N SER A 97 -1.98 -14.19 -10.50
CA SER A 97 -2.49 -14.25 -11.88
C SER A 97 -1.45 -13.86 -12.93
N THR A 98 -0.52 -12.93 -12.65
CA THR A 98 0.42 -12.38 -13.65
C THR A 98 1.89 -12.44 -13.23
N GLY A 99 2.16 -12.97 -12.04
CA GLY A 99 3.49 -12.95 -11.45
C GLY A 99 3.86 -11.62 -10.81
N ILE A 100 4.90 -11.68 -9.95
CA ILE A 100 5.32 -10.56 -9.08
C ILE A 100 5.71 -9.32 -9.88
N ALA A 101 6.50 -9.50 -10.95
CA ALA A 101 7.07 -8.38 -11.69
C ALA A 101 5.98 -7.52 -12.34
N ILE A 102 5.06 -8.15 -13.09
CA ILE A 102 3.98 -7.45 -13.80
C ILE A 102 3.03 -6.82 -12.80
N ALA A 103 2.59 -7.56 -11.77
CA ALA A 103 1.68 -7.06 -10.75
C ALA A 103 2.28 -5.84 -10.01
N THR A 104 3.55 -5.92 -9.59
CA THR A 104 4.21 -4.84 -8.84
C THR A 104 4.40 -3.60 -9.70
N VAL A 105 4.92 -3.76 -10.91
CA VAL A 105 5.16 -2.62 -11.81
C VAL A 105 3.83 -1.95 -12.20
N THR A 106 2.78 -2.74 -12.45
CA THR A 106 1.45 -2.20 -12.76
C THR A 106 0.84 -1.47 -11.57
N ALA A 107 0.80 -2.10 -10.38
CA ALA A 107 0.18 -1.50 -9.20
C ALA A 107 0.91 -0.21 -8.76
N LEU A 108 2.23 -0.26 -8.63
CA LEU A 108 3.03 0.89 -8.20
C LEU A 108 3.15 1.96 -9.30
N GLY A 109 3.15 1.53 -10.55
CA GLY A 109 3.23 2.43 -11.69
C GLY A 109 1.93 3.19 -11.93
N THR A 110 0.77 2.59 -11.70
CA THR A 110 -0.54 3.27 -11.83
C THR A 110 -0.88 4.11 -10.60
N ALA A 111 -0.33 3.80 -9.43
CA ALA A 111 -0.63 4.49 -8.18
C ALA A 111 -0.41 6.03 -8.23
N PRO A 112 0.67 6.59 -8.79
CA PRO A 112 0.83 8.04 -8.93
C PRO A 112 -0.26 8.68 -9.80
N THR A 113 -0.68 8.01 -10.88
CA THR A 113 -1.75 8.47 -11.76
C THR A 113 -3.07 8.56 -11.01
N PHE A 114 -3.45 7.49 -10.34
CA PHE A 114 -4.65 7.48 -9.51
C PHE A 114 -4.56 8.45 -8.33
N SER A 115 -3.38 8.60 -7.70
CA SER A 115 -3.19 9.58 -6.61
C SER A 115 -3.46 11.00 -7.06
N ALA A 116 -3.04 11.38 -8.25
CA ALA A 116 -3.33 12.71 -8.79
C ALA A 116 -4.83 12.90 -9.09
N ILE A 117 -5.48 11.90 -9.68
CA ILE A 117 -6.92 11.94 -9.95
C ILE A 117 -7.69 12.06 -8.63
N VAL A 118 -7.38 11.23 -7.63
CA VAL A 118 -8.03 11.24 -6.32
C VAL A 118 -7.75 12.56 -5.58
N ALA A 119 -6.51 13.08 -5.62
CA ALA A 119 -6.15 14.37 -5.04
C ALA A 119 -6.91 15.53 -5.71
N TYR A 120 -7.04 15.51 -7.03
CA TYR A 120 -7.84 16.49 -7.74
C TYR A 120 -9.33 16.45 -7.33
N LEU A 121 -9.91 15.25 -7.21
CA LEU A 121 -11.32 15.08 -6.85
C LEU A 121 -11.60 15.46 -5.38
N ILE A 122 -10.71 15.12 -4.46
CA ILE A 122 -10.93 15.29 -3.01
C ILE A 122 -10.34 16.60 -2.50
N LEU A 123 -9.12 16.95 -2.91
CA LEU A 123 -8.37 18.10 -2.41
C LEU A 123 -8.42 19.29 -3.38
N ARG A 124 -8.92 19.11 -4.60
CA ARG A 124 -8.93 20.12 -5.68
C ARG A 124 -7.52 20.58 -6.08
N GLU A 125 -6.52 19.74 -5.88
CA GLU A 125 -5.13 20.01 -6.28
C GLU A 125 -4.91 19.64 -7.74
N THR A 126 -4.30 20.57 -8.51
CA THR A 126 -3.92 20.28 -9.90
C THR A 126 -2.51 19.70 -9.95
N PRO A 127 -2.29 18.63 -10.72
CA PRO A 127 -0.96 18.05 -10.87
C PRO A 127 0.03 19.05 -11.51
N LEU A 128 1.28 19.06 -11.03
CA LEU A 128 2.37 19.83 -11.62
C LEU A 128 2.83 19.18 -12.93
N LEU A 129 3.49 19.98 -13.81
CA LEU A 129 4.00 19.48 -15.09
C LEU A 129 4.92 18.26 -14.93
N ASN A 130 5.75 18.23 -13.90
CA ASN A 130 6.63 17.10 -13.60
C ASN A 130 5.87 15.79 -13.35
N TRP A 131 4.63 15.88 -12.88
CA TRP A 131 3.79 14.72 -12.69
C TRP A 131 3.42 14.06 -14.04
N TYR A 132 3.09 14.85 -15.06
CA TYR A 132 2.77 14.31 -16.39
C TYR A 132 3.97 13.57 -16.99
N ILE A 133 5.18 14.13 -16.84
CA ILE A 133 6.41 13.49 -17.30
C ILE A 133 6.64 12.17 -16.57
N GLY A 134 6.57 12.17 -15.24
CA GLY A 134 6.74 10.96 -14.42
C GLY A 134 5.72 9.87 -14.76
N THR A 135 4.46 10.24 -14.92
CA THR A 135 3.38 9.30 -15.29
C THR A 135 3.63 8.71 -16.68
N SER A 136 4.03 9.52 -17.67
CA SER A 136 4.34 9.03 -19.01
C SER A 136 5.50 8.04 -19.01
N VAL A 137 6.59 8.34 -18.30
CA VAL A 137 7.73 7.43 -18.14
C VAL A 137 7.31 6.12 -17.47
N THR A 138 6.45 6.20 -16.47
CA THR A 138 5.92 5.01 -15.77
C THR A 138 5.08 4.14 -16.70
N ILE A 139 4.17 4.73 -17.48
CA ILE A 139 3.35 3.98 -18.46
C ILE A 139 4.24 3.28 -19.47
N ILE A 140 5.25 3.96 -20.00
CA ILE A 140 6.24 3.35 -20.91
C ILE A 140 6.94 2.18 -20.23
N GLY A 141 7.36 2.33 -18.97
CA GLY A 141 7.99 1.27 -18.18
C GLY A 141 7.09 0.03 -18.02
N ILE A 142 5.80 0.23 -17.70
CA ILE A 142 4.82 -0.86 -17.59
C ILE A 142 4.68 -1.61 -18.92
N VAL A 143 4.57 -0.88 -20.04
CA VAL A 143 4.47 -1.49 -21.37
C VAL A 143 5.73 -2.30 -21.70
N LEU A 144 6.92 -1.75 -21.43
CA LEU A 144 8.19 -2.44 -21.68
C LEU A 144 8.32 -3.73 -20.85
N VAL A 145 7.96 -3.69 -19.57
CA VAL A 145 7.98 -4.90 -18.70
C VAL A 145 6.95 -5.93 -19.17
N GLY A 146 5.75 -5.49 -19.56
CA GLY A 146 4.71 -6.37 -20.09
C GLY A 146 5.13 -7.06 -21.40
N THR A 147 5.84 -6.35 -22.28
CA THR A 147 6.31 -6.92 -23.56
C THR A 147 7.55 -7.78 -23.42
N ALA A 148 8.43 -7.47 -22.47
CA ALA A 148 9.69 -8.21 -22.26
C ALA A 148 9.47 -9.64 -21.74
N ASN A 149 8.39 -9.90 -21.00
CA ASN A 149 8.08 -11.23 -20.45
C ASN A 149 7.35 -12.16 -21.46
N GLY A 150 7.17 -11.71 -22.68
CA GLY A 150 6.46 -12.45 -23.72
C GLY A 150 4.94 -12.51 -23.52
N VAL A 151 4.22 -12.92 -24.57
CA VAL A 151 2.74 -12.96 -24.56
C VAL A 151 2.21 -14.05 -23.61
N GLU A 152 3.01 -15.05 -23.27
CA GLU A 152 2.59 -16.19 -22.43
C GLU A 152 2.35 -15.80 -20.94
N GLY A 153 2.94 -14.70 -20.46
CA GLY A 153 2.71 -14.17 -19.10
C GLY A 153 1.65 -13.06 -19.01
N PHE A 154 1.03 -12.69 -20.13
CA PHE A 154 0.08 -11.58 -20.17
C PHE A 154 -1.31 -12.04 -19.76
N ASN A 155 -1.67 -11.85 -18.50
CA ASN A 155 -3.02 -12.06 -18.02
C ASN A 155 -3.72 -10.71 -17.80
N PHE A 156 -4.67 -10.38 -18.70
CA PHE A 156 -5.42 -9.13 -18.64
C PHE A 156 -6.15 -8.95 -17.30
N PHE A 157 -6.72 -10.01 -16.76
CA PHE A 157 -7.42 -9.98 -15.46
C PHE A 157 -6.48 -9.56 -14.32
N GLY A 158 -5.26 -10.11 -14.28
CA GLY A 158 -4.26 -9.74 -13.27
C GLY A 158 -3.79 -8.28 -13.40
N ILE A 159 -3.69 -7.75 -14.63
CA ILE A 159 -3.38 -6.33 -14.85
C ILE A 159 -4.50 -5.43 -14.33
N VAL A 160 -5.76 -5.81 -14.55
CA VAL A 160 -6.91 -5.09 -13.99
C VAL A 160 -6.87 -5.10 -12.47
N LEU A 161 -6.62 -6.27 -11.85
CA LEU A 161 -6.47 -6.39 -10.40
C LEU A 161 -5.34 -5.53 -9.86
N ALA A 162 -4.16 -5.54 -10.50
CA ALA A 162 -3.03 -4.69 -10.13
C ALA A 162 -3.35 -3.20 -10.25
N SER A 163 -4.13 -2.80 -11.26
CA SER A 163 -4.57 -1.41 -11.43
C SER A 163 -5.57 -1.01 -10.34
N ILE A 164 -6.49 -1.90 -9.97
CA ILE A 164 -7.42 -1.68 -8.82
C ILE A 164 -6.63 -1.57 -7.53
N ALA A 165 -5.57 -2.37 -7.36
CA ALA A 165 -4.66 -2.24 -6.21
C ALA A 165 -4.02 -0.85 -6.19
N GLY A 166 -3.49 -0.36 -7.32
CA GLY A 166 -2.94 0.99 -7.44
C GLY A 166 -3.94 2.09 -7.06
N LEU A 167 -5.22 1.95 -7.46
CA LEU A 167 -6.29 2.87 -7.07
C LEU A 167 -6.56 2.82 -5.55
N GLY A 168 -6.68 1.62 -4.97
CA GLY A 168 -6.87 1.45 -3.53
C GLY A 168 -5.76 2.09 -2.71
N PHE A 169 -4.50 1.90 -3.14
CA PHE A 169 -3.34 2.53 -2.52
C PHE A 169 -3.33 4.05 -2.67
N ALA A 170 -3.78 4.57 -3.82
CA ALA A 170 -3.91 6.01 -4.07
C ALA A 170 -4.95 6.66 -3.13
N ILE A 171 -6.12 6.04 -2.97
CA ILE A 171 -7.16 6.51 -2.05
C ILE A 171 -6.63 6.56 -0.62
N PHE A 172 -5.99 5.48 -0.15
CA PHE A 172 -5.36 5.43 1.16
C PHE A 172 -4.38 6.58 1.35
N ASN A 173 -3.42 6.75 0.43
CA ASN A 173 -2.38 7.78 0.54
C ASN A 173 -2.96 9.21 0.59
N VAL A 174 -3.88 9.54 -0.31
CA VAL A 174 -4.46 10.89 -0.39
C VAL A 174 -5.26 11.24 0.85
N ILE A 175 -6.05 10.28 1.38
CA ILE A 175 -6.86 10.52 2.58
C ILE A 175 -6.00 10.57 3.84
N CYS A 176 -4.97 9.72 3.96
CA CYS A 176 -4.02 9.81 5.07
C CYS A 176 -3.27 11.15 5.03
N ARG A 177 -2.76 11.57 3.86
CA ARG A 177 -2.09 12.86 3.68
C ARG A 177 -2.96 14.03 4.15
N LYS A 178 -4.24 14.07 3.76
CA LYS A 178 -5.20 15.08 4.23
C LYS A 178 -5.28 15.19 5.74
N SER A 179 -5.15 14.07 6.47
CA SER A 179 -5.20 14.06 7.93
C SER A 179 -3.85 14.46 8.55
N LEU A 180 -2.74 14.05 7.93
CA LEU A 180 -1.39 14.43 8.36
C LEU A 180 -1.15 15.94 8.23
N GLU A 181 -1.60 16.56 7.15
CA GLU A 181 -1.53 18.01 6.94
C GLU A 181 -2.31 18.81 7.99
N LYS A 182 -3.30 18.20 8.63
CA LYS A 182 -4.05 18.76 9.77
C LYS A 182 -3.41 18.50 11.14
N GLY A 183 -2.22 17.88 11.15
CA GLY A 183 -1.47 17.60 12.38
C GLY A 183 -1.85 16.29 13.06
N ALA A 184 -2.41 15.32 12.32
CA ALA A 184 -2.58 13.97 12.85
C ALA A 184 -1.22 13.27 13.00
N SER A 185 -1.11 12.37 13.98
CA SER A 185 0.06 11.51 14.11
C SER A 185 0.10 10.48 12.99
N ASP A 186 1.23 10.38 12.29
CA ASP A 186 1.47 9.44 11.19
C ASP A 186 1.35 7.98 11.64
N ILE A 187 1.90 7.65 12.82
CA ILE A 187 1.84 6.30 13.40
C ILE A 187 0.38 5.93 13.72
N TRP A 188 -0.38 6.83 14.34
CA TRP A 188 -1.76 6.56 14.69
C TRP A 188 -2.68 6.48 13.47
N VAL A 189 -2.50 7.38 12.48
CA VAL A 189 -3.25 7.31 11.21
C VAL A 189 -3.00 5.98 10.53
N THR A 190 -1.74 5.56 10.43
CA THR A 190 -1.37 4.29 9.79
C THR A 190 -1.91 3.09 10.59
N ALA A 191 -1.74 3.05 11.91
CA ALA A 191 -2.24 1.96 12.74
C ALA A 191 -3.77 1.79 12.62
N GLN A 192 -4.51 2.90 12.68
CA GLN A 192 -5.97 2.88 12.62
C GLN A 192 -6.47 2.45 11.23
N THR A 193 -5.88 2.95 10.14
CA THR A 193 -6.26 2.57 8.78
C THR A 193 -5.95 1.11 8.49
N PHE A 194 -4.79 0.60 8.91
CA PHE A 194 -4.47 -0.83 8.81
C PHE A 194 -5.37 -1.68 9.72
N GLY A 195 -5.77 -1.18 10.89
CA GLY A 195 -6.74 -1.84 11.76
C GLY A 195 -8.10 -2.01 11.09
N VAL A 196 -8.62 -0.97 10.45
CA VAL A 196 -9.87 -1.05 9.67
C VAL A 196 -9.70 -2.02 8.51
N ALA A 197 -8.60 -1.96 7.77
CA ALA A 197 -8.32 -2.88 6.67
C ALA A 197 -8.25 -4.34 7.14
N ALA A 198 -7.62 -4.60 8.29
CA ALA A 198 -7.54 -5.91 8.91
C ALA A 198 -8.93 -6.45 9.29
N LEU A 199 -9.82 -5.61 9.83
CA LEU A 199 -11.20 -6.00 10.13
C LEU A 199 -11.99 -6.39 8.88
N PHE A 200 -11.80 -5.65 7.76
CA PHE A 200 -12.42 -5.99 6.48
C PHE A 200 -11.88 -7.27 5.85
N SER A 201 -10.59 -7.55 6.03
CA SER A 201 -9.96 -8.73 5.47
C SER A 201 -10.11 -9.97 6.34
N ALA A 202 -10.38 -9.82 7.64
CA ALA A 202 -10.49 -10.94 8.58
C ALA A 202 -11.46 -12.07 8.15
N PRO A 203 -12.65 -11.80 7.58
CA PRO A 203 -13.54 -12.85 7.12
C PRO A 203 -12.90 -13.77 6.07
N PHE A 204 -12.06 -13.24 5.22
CA PHE A 204 -11.39 -14.00 4.16
C PHE A 204 -10.32 -14.97 4.71
N LEU A 205 -9.77 -14.68 5.88
CA LEU A 205 -8.85 -15.59 6.56
C LEU A 205 -9.54 -16.88 7.00
N PHE A 206 -10.81 -16.80 7.37
CA PHE A 206 -11.61 -17.91 7.88
C PHE A 206 -12.49 -18.57 6.81
N ALA A 207 -12.65 -17.95 5.65
CA ALA A 207 -13.48 -18.47 4.55
C ALA A 207 -12.83 -19.68 3.86
N GLU A 208 -11.51 -19.79 3.90
CA GLU A 208 -10.77 -20.95 3.44
C GLU A 208 -10.51 -21.89 4.63
N SER A 209 -10.76 -23.19 4.42
CA SER A 209 -10.59 -24.20 5.46
C SER A 209 -9.21 -24.06 6.13
N PRO A 210 -9.11 -24.10 7.47
CA PRO A 210 -7.89 -23.79 8.23
C PRO A 210 -6.79 -24.85 8.11
N ILE A 211 -6.67 -25.52 6.96
CA ILE A 211 -5.65 -26.54 6.67
C ILE A 211 -4.23 -25.99 6.91
N TRP A 212 -4.04 -24.70 6.69
CA TRP A 212 -2.75 -24.02 6.95
C TRP A 212 -2.38 -23.87 8.44
N LEU A 213 -3.33 -24.13 9.38
CA LEU A 213 -3.06 -24.15 10.82
C LEU A 213 -2.60 -25.54 11.31
N THR A 214 -2.69 -26.57 10.47
CA THR A 214 -2.44 -27.96 10.86
C THR A 214 -1.21 -28.58 10.19
N THR A 215 -0.53 -27.85 9.33
CA THR A 215 0.77 -28.18 8.73
C THR A 215 1.89 -27.35 9.37
#